data_21c59493e339aef46614fe1e508d6c34
#
_entry.id   21c59493e339aef46614fe1e508d6c34
#
_cell.length_a   1.000
_cell.length_b   1.000
_cell.length_c   1.000
_cell.angle_alpha   90.00
_cell.angle_beta   90.00
_cell.angle_gamma   90.00
#
_symmetry.space_group_name_H-M   'P 1'
#
loop_
_entity.id
_entity.type
_entity.pdbx_description
1 polymer ?
#
loop_
_entity_poly.entity_id
_entity_poly.type
_entity_poly.pdbx_seq_one_letter_code
_entity_poly.pdbx_strand_id
1 'polypeptide(L)'
;MDNTLQRLQNAELEILDEIMRICDANDIHFVMMGGTCLGAIRHKGFIPWDDDIDVGMYREDYNRFKEICKKELDSKYFFQDFDTEKNCGFIFGKIRKNNTYMVEEYAKEIEMHKGIWIDIFPFDYVNDDFTVFQKEYKKLLFLRNLFIVKQGFKVKHDAPIAVKISYSMVRCIRGLLSASSLKNKMMKLMTKYDDTKTNTMFPYGCAWKEKELISKDEFFDTIRVDFEGRKVPVFRSYDKYLTSLYKDYMTPPPIEKRNSGHDLRNVKFDKEN
;
A
#
# COMPACT_ATOMS: atom_id res chain seq x y z
N MET A 1 6.44 27.75 -11.19
CA MET A 1 5.98 26.95 -10.05
C MET A 1 6.34 25.51 -10.35
N ASP A 2 6.91 24.82 -9.39
CA ASP A 2 7.30 23.42 -9.58
C ASP A 2 6.02 22.57 -9.79
N ASN A 3 5.86 22.05 -11.00
CA ASN A 3 4.67 21.28 -11.41
C ASN A 3 4.81 19.78 -11.09
N THR A 4 5.80 19.43 -10.25
CA THR A 4 6.18 18.04 -9.97
C THR A 4 5.02 17.25 -9.35
N LEU A 5 4.34 17.81 -8.34
CA LEU A 5 3.20 17.12 -7.69
C LEU A 5 2.07 16.86 -8.69
N GLN A 6 1.68 17.84 -9.50
CA GLN A 6 0.62 17.66 -10.50
C GLN A 6 0.99 16.60 -11.55
N ARG A 7 2.26 16.59 -12.00
CA ARG A 7 2.75 15.57 -12.94
C ARG A 7 2.77 14.18 -12.30
N LEU A 8 3.11 14.08 -11.01
CA LEU A 8 3.06 12.83 -10.27
C LEU A 8 1.62 12.32 -10.19
N GLN A 9 0.69 13.16 -9.71
CA GLN A 9 -0.73 12.82 -9.64
C GLN A 9 -1.29 12.39 -11.01
N ASN A 10 -0.91 13.05 -12.10
CA ASN A 10 -1.31 12.63 -13.45
C ASN A 10 -0.75 11.23 -13.81
N ALA A 11 0.51 10.95 -13.47
CA ALA A 11 1.10 9.63 -13.72
C ALA A 11 0.43 8.52 -12.89
N GLU A 12 0.04 8.82 -11.66
CA GLU A 12 -0.74 7.90 -10.82
C GLU A 12 -2.15 7.68 -11.34
N LEU A 13 -2.80 8.72 -11.89
CA LEU A 13 -4.10 8.57 -12.54
C LEU A 13 -4.06 7.65 -13.77
N GLU A 14 -2.97 7.68 -14.55
CA GLU A 14 -2.80 6.71 -15.64
C GLU A 14 -2.65 5.27 -15.12
N ILE A 15 -1.96 5.07 -14.00
CA ILE A 15 -1.86 3.76 -13.35
C ILE A 15 -3.22 3.33 -12.81
N LEU A 16 -3.98 4.25 -12.21
CA LEU A 16 -5.32 3.98 -11.70
C LEU A 16 -6.28 3.56 -12.81
N ASP A 17 -6.22 4.23 -13.98
CA ASP A 17 -7.02 3.87 -15.15
C ASP A 17 -6.75 2.42 -15.59
N GLU A 18 -5.49 2.00 -15.57
CA GLU A 18 -5.13 0.62 -15.91
C GLU A 18 -5.60 -0.38 -14.84
N ILE A 19 -5.49 -0.07 -13.54
CA ILE A 19 -6.03 -0.89 -12.46
C ILE A 19 -7.55 -1.04 -12.65
N MET A 20 -8.27 0.05 -12.89
CA MET A 20 -9.72 0.04 -13.11
C MET A 20 -10.08 -0.79 -14.33
N ARG A 21 -9.35 -0.64 -15.45
CA ARG A 21 -9.56 -1.43 -16.68
C ARG A 21 -9.48 -2.93 -16.39
N ILE A 22 -8.44 -3.37 -15.71
CA ILE A 22 -8.25 -4.79 -15.37
C ILE A 22 -9.34 -5.27 -14.41
N CYS A 23 -9.64 -4.50 -13.38
CA CYS A 23 -10.64 -4.86 -12.38
C CYS A 23 -12.04 -4.95 -12.96
N ASP A 24 -12.46 -3.97 -13.77
CA ASP A 24 -13.80 -3.95 -14.40
C ASP A 24 -13.94 -5.08 -15.44
N ALA A 25 -12.88 -5.40 -16.21
CA ALA A 25 -12.90 -6.47 -17.21
C ALA A 25 -12.96 -7.88 -16.60
N ASN A 26 -12.49 -8.04 -15.36
CA ASN A 26 -12.31 -9.36 -14.73
C ASN A 26 -13.14 -9.55 -13.45
N ASP A 27 -14.08 -8.64 -13.16
CA ASP A 27 -14.93 -8.66 -11.96
C ASP A 27 -14.09 -8.82 -10.68
N ILE A 28 -13.11 -7.91 -10.52
CA ILE A 28 -12.25 -7.81 -9.34
C ILE A 28 -12.73 -6.66 -8.47
N HIS A 29 -13.04 -6.98 -7.22
CA HIS A 29 -13.43 -5.97 -6.24
C HIS A 29 -12.20 -5.24 -5.70
N PHE A 30 -12.23 -3.91 -5.76
CA PHE A 30 -11.23 -3.04 -5.13
C PHE A 30 -11.90 -1.85 -4.48
N VAL A 31 -11.18 -1.13 -3.65
CA VAL A 31 -11.68 0.05 -2.93
C VAL A 31 -10.54 1.05 -2.74
N MET A 32 -10.85 2.36 -2.86
CA MET A 32 -9.90 3.40 -2.45
C MET A 32 -9.82 3.45 -0.93
N MET A 33 -8.62 3.55 -0.35
CA MET A 33 -8.43 3.52 1.09
C MET A 33 -7.60 4.71 1.59
N GLY A 34 -7.45 4.84 2.90
CA GLY A 34 -6.57 5.85 3.52
C GLY A 34 -6.83 7.29 3.08
N GLY A 35 -5.75 7.97 2.70
CA GLY A 35 -5.75 9.34 2.17
C GLY A 35 -6.51 9.47 0.87
N THR A 36 -6.44 8.47 0.01
CA THR A 36 -7.15 8.46 -1.28
C THR A 36 -8.67 8.41 -1.10
N CYS A 37 -9.18 7.60 -0.16
CA CYS A 37 -10.60 7.60 0.20
C CYS A 37 -11.02 8.97 0.74
N LEU A 38 -10.22 9.58 1.62
CA LEU A 38 -10.47 10.92 2.13
C LEU A 38 -10.50 11.97 1.01
N GLY A 39 -9.57 11.88 0.08
CA GLY A 39 -9.51 12.74 -1.12
C GLY A 39 -10.78 12.62 -1.95
N ALA A 40 -11.22 11.41 -2.26
CA ALA A 40 -12.44 11.14 -3.01
C ALA A 40 -13.68 11.76 -2.33
N ILE A 41 -13.83 11.61 -1.03
CA ILE A 41 -15.00 12.12 -0.28
C ILE A 41 -14.96 13.64 -0.13
N ARG A 42 -13.82 14.21 0.30
CA ARG A 42 -13.72 15.63 0.68
C ARG A 42 -13.43 16.55 -0.51
N HIS A 43 -12.61 16.07 -1.46
CA HIS A 43 -12.09 16.89 -2.56
C HIS A 43 -12.62 16.46 -3.94
N LYS A 44 -13.22 15.30 -4.08
CA LYS A 44 -13.57 14.62 -5.34
C LYS A 44 -12.35 14.38 -6.23
N GLY A 45 -11.20 14.20 -5.62
CA GLY A 45 -9.89 14.05 -6.23
C GLY A 45 -8.84 13.92 -5.16
N PHE A 46 -7.58 14.19 -5.52
CA PHE A 46 -6.51 14.21 -4.55
C PHE A 46 -6.75 15.24 -3.42
N ILE A 47 -6.27 14.93 -2.24
CA ILE A 47 -5.99 15.98 -1.27
C ILE A 47 -4.91 16.87 -1.92
N PRO A 48 -5.03 18.23 -1.92
CA PRO A 48 -4.18 19.10 -2.75
C PRO A 48 -2.66 18.98 -2.54
N TRP A 49 -2.22 18.39 -1.44
CA TRP A 49 -0.82 18.17 -1.11
C TRP A 49 -0.44 16.69 -1.05
N ASP A 50 -1.34 15.79 -1.43
CA ASP A 50 -1.13 14.34 -1.41
C ASP A 50 -0.40 13.86 -2.66
N ASP A 51 0.44 12.86 -2.51
CA ASP A 51 1.36 12.39 -3.54
C ASP A 51 1.35 10.86 -3.68
N ASP A 52 0.23 10.22 -3.30
CA ASP A 52 0.03 8.77 -3.44
C ASP A 52 -1.43 8.39 -3.65
N ILE A 53 -1.63 7.22 -4.23
CA ILE A 53 -2.92 6.52 -4.34
C ILE A 53 -2.77 5.15 -3.66
N ASP A 54 -3.72 4.87 -2.76
CA ASP A 54 -3.82 3.61 -2.05
C ASP A 54 -5.10 2.85 -2.45
N VAL A 55 -4.93 1.61 -2.88
CA VAL A 55 -6.02 0.71 -3.29
C VAL A 55 -6.03 -0.52 -2.39
N GLY A 56 -7.20 -0.90 -1.89
CA GLY A 56 -7.43 -2.13 -1.14
C GLY A 56 -8.12 -3.19 -2.00
N MET A 57 -7.69 -4.44 -1.90
CA MET A 57 -8.33 -5.60 -2.51
C MET A 57 -8.46 -6.73 -1.50
N TYR A 58 -9.57 -7.48 -1.51
CA TYR A 58 -9.64 -8.74 -0.79
C TYR A 58 -8.53 -9.69 -1.25
N ARG A 59 -7.97 -10.52 -0.38
CA ARG A 59 -6.82 -11.40 -0.69
C ARG A 59 -7.04 -12.26 -1.94
N GLU A 60 -8.21 -12.84 -2.12
CA GLU A 60 -8.48 -13.66 -3.30
C GLU A 60 -8.49 -12.81 -4.58
N ASP A 61 -9.10 -11.62 -4.53
CA ASP A 61 -9.10 -10.67 -5.64
C ASP A 61 -7.71 -10.12 -5.94
N TYR A 62 -6.91 -9.82 -4.91
CA TYR A 62 -5.50 -9.45 -5.07
C TYR A 62 -4.71 -10.56 -5.79
N ASN A 63 -4.90 -11.81 -5.39
CA ASN A 63 -4.22 -12.94 -6.03
C ASN A 63 -4.68 -13.12 -7.48
N ARG A 64 -5.98 -13.01 -7.77
CA ARG A 64 -6.53 -13.00 -9.13
C ARG A 64 -5.96 -11.86 -9.97
N PHE A 65 -5.99 -10.64 -9.45
CA PHE A 65 -5.44 -9.45 -10.08
C PHE A 65 -3.97 -9.65 -10.46
N LYS A 66 -3.16 -10.14 -9.53
CA LYS A 66 -1.75 -10.46 -9.78
C LYS A 66 -1.54 -11.46 -10.92
N GLU A 67 -2.33 -12.53 -10.99
CA GLU A 67 -2.23 -13.52 -12.07
C GLU A 67 -2.69 -12.95 -13.42
N ILE A 68 -3.70 -12.09 -13.41
CA ILE A 68 -4.18 -11.38 -14.61
C ILE A 68 -3.13 -10.39 -15.10
N CYS A 69 -2.50 -9.64 -14.20
CA CYS A 69 -1.44 -8.69 -14.54
C CYS A 69 -0.27 -9.35 -15.30
N LYS A 70 0.02 -10.62 -15.08
CA LYS A 70 1.05 -11.34 -15.87
C LYS A 70 0.74 -11.43 -17.37
N LYS A 71 -0.53 -11.28 -17.76
CA LYS A 71 -1.00 -11.48 -19.13
C LYS A 71 -1.57 -10.22 -19.75
N GLU A 72 -2.22 -9.38 -18.96
CA GLU A 72 -3.07 -8.29 -19.44
C GLU A 72 -2.58 -6.89 -19.04
N LEU A 73 -1.60 -6.79 -18.11
CA LEU A 73 -1.03 -5.50 -17.73
C LEU A 73 -0.31 -4.86 -18.92
N ASP A 74 -0.64 -3.61 -19.24
CA ASP A 74 0.02 -2.89 -20.32
C ASP A 74 1.55 -2.84 -20.05
N SER A 75 2.33 -3.00 -21.10
CA SER A 75 3.79 -3.01 -21.06
C SER A 75 4.44 -1.75 -20.49
N LYS A 76 3.67 -0.66 -20.35
CA LYS A 76 4.08 0.58 -19.65
C LYS A 76 4.21 0.39 -18.14
N TYR A 77 3.68 -0.69 -17.59
CA TYR A 77 3.60 -0.92 -16.15
C TYR A 77 4.25 -2.22 -15.74
N PHE A 78 4.54 -2.34 -14.45
CA PHE A 78 5.11 -3.52 -13.81
C PHE A 78 4.41 -3.78 -12.48
N PHE A 79 3.88 -4.98 -12.29
CA PHE A 79 3.35 -5.40 -10.99
C PHE A 79 4.50 -5.86 -10.10
N GLN A 80 4.74 -5.12 -9.03
CA GLN A 80 5.80 -5.37 -8.06
C GLN A 80 5.23 -5.91 -6.75
N ASP A 81 5.67 -7.08 -6.34
CA ASP A 81 5.55 -7.61 -4.99
C ASP A 81 6.75 -8.50 -4.67
N PHE A 82 6.78 -9.14 -3.51
CA PHE A 82 7.88 -10.02 -3.14
C PHE A 82 7.90 -11.38 -3.90
N ASP A 83 6.95 -11.66 -4.79
CA ASP A 83 6.95 -12.81 -5.68
C ASP A 83 7.50 -12.45 -7.06
N THR A 84 7.16 -11.26 -7.54
CA THR A 84 7.54 -10.80 -8.86
C THR A 84 8.94 -10.19 -8.87
N GLU A 85 9.42 -9.69 -7.72
CA GLU A 85 10.73 -9.07 -7.61
C GLU A 85 11.49 -9.53 -6.36
N LYS A 86 12.65 -10.16 -6.60
CA LYS A 86 13.46 -10.85 -5.58
C LYS A 86 13.84 -9.98 -4.37
N ASN A 87 14.13 -8.70 -4.61
CA ASN A 87 14.62 -7.78 -3.58
C ASN A 87 13.48 -6.90 -2.99
N CYS A 88 12.25 -7.13 -3.40
CA CYS A 88 11.10 -6.41 -2.85
C CYS A 88 10.93 -6.72 -1.37
N GLY A 89 10.81 -5.67 -0.54
CA GLY A 89 10.61 -5.78 0.91
C GLY A 89 9.18 -5.49 1.36
N PHE A 90 8.28 -5.20 0.42
CA PHE A 90 6.88 -4.88 0.70
C PHE A 90 6.05 -6.16 0.83
N ILE A 91 5.11 -6.17 1.79
CA ILE A 91 4.16 -7.28 1.99
C ILE A 91 2.81 -7.03 1.29
N PHE A 92 2.77 -6.01 0.44
CA PHE A 92 1.67 -5.60 -0.43
C PHE A 92 2.21 -5.37 -1.84
N GLY A 93 1.33 -5.18 -2.81
CA GLY A 93 1.70 -4.97 -4.20
C GLY A 93 1.83 -3.50 -4.56
N LYS A 94 2.51 -3.23 -5.67
CA LYS A 94 2.55 -1.93 -6.35
C LYS A 94 2.36 -2.13 -7.84
N ILE A 95 1.60 -1.26 -8.51
CA ILE A 95 1.73 -1.09 -9.95
C ILE A 95 2.67 0.07 -10.19
N ARG A 96 3.78 -0.20 -10.87
CA ARG A 96 4.80 0.80 -11.17
C ARG A 96 4.79 1.19 -12.65
N LYS A 97 4.97 2.49 -12.92
CA LYS A 97 5.10 3.01 -14.28
C LYS A 97 6.55 2.88 -14.74
N ASN A 98 6.77 2.17 -15.85
CA ASN A 98 8.09 2.01 -16.48
C ASN A 98 8.65 3.35 -16.95
N ASN A 99 9.97 3.43 -17.10
CA ASN A 99 10.70 4.63 -17.56
C ASN A 99 10.54 5.88 -16.68
N THR A 100 9.93 5.76 -15.50
CA THR A 100 9.86 6.81 -14.49
C THR A 100 10.74 6.47 -13.29
N TYR A 101 10.98 7.43 -12.40
CA TYR A 101 11.77 7.19 -11.21
C TYR A 101 11.17 7.92 -10.01
N MET A 102 10.85 7.17 -8.98
CA MET A 102 10.47 7.65 -7.65
C MET A 102 10.85 6.58 -6.63
N VAL A 103 11.63 6.92 -5.63
CA VAL A 103 12.08 5.96 -4.63
C VAL A 103 12.25 6.62 -3.28
N GLU A 104 11.83 5.94 -2.25
CA GLU A 104 12.06 6.36 -0.88
C GLU A 104 13.51 6.12 -0.46
N GLU A 105 14.07 7.02 0.36
CA GLU A 105 15.49 7.01 0.75
C GLU A 105 15.95 5.67 1.35
N TYR A 106 15.09 5.00 2.14
CA TYR A 106 15.43 3.71 2.75
C TYR A 106 15.53 2.55 1.75
N ALA A 107 15.00 2.72 0.54
CA ALA A 107 15.01 1.73 -0.54
C ALA A 107 15.95 2.10 -1.70
N LYS A 108 16.59 3.27 -1.65
CA LYS A 108 17.38 3.84 -2.77
C LYS A 108 18.49 2.92 -3.29
N GLU A 109 19.15 2.18 -2.40
CA GLU A 109 20.25 1.27 -2.77
C GLU A 109 19.79 -0.13 -3.13
N ILE A 110 18.49 -0.43 -3.00
CA ILE A 110 17.95 -1.73 -3.36
C ILE A 110 17.83 -1.82 -4.87
N GLU A 111 18.33 -2.91 -5.43
CA GLU A 111 18.16 -3.23 -6.85
C GLU A 111 16.75 -3.79 -7.06
N MET A 112 15.82 -2.91 -7.39
CA MET A 112 14.43 -3.21 -7.69
C MET A 112 13.83 -2.12 -8.59
N HIS A 113 12.65 -2.37 -9.16
CA HIS A 113 11.94 -1.37 -9.94
C HIS A 113 11.63 -0.12 -9.08
N LYS A 114 11.90 1.07 -9.62
CA LYS A 114 11.80 2.36 -8.92
C LYS A 114 10.92 3.38 -9.64
N GLY A 115 9.99 2.93 -10.49
CA GLY A 115 9.03 3.81 -11.15
C GLY A 115 7.99 4.39 -10.18
N ILE A 116 7.31 5.46 -10.61
CA ILE A 116 6.11 5.99 -9.95
C ILE A 116 5.11 4.86 -9.76
N TRP A 117 4.34 4.85 -8.66
CA TRP A 117 3.51 3.70 -8.30
C TRP A 117 2.17 4.07 -7.67
N ILE A 118 1.27 3.10 -7.67
CA ILE A 118 0.10 3.00 -6.79
C ILE A 118 0.29 1.78 -5.89
N ASP A 119 -0.05 1.92 -4.60
CA ASP A 119 -0.01 0.84 -3.63
C ASP A 119 -1.30 0.01 -3.67
N ILE A 120 -1.15 -1.33 -3.63
CA ILE A 120 -2.28 -2.27 -3.63
C ILE A 120 -2.17 -3.14 -2.38
N PHE A 121 -3.03 -2.88 -1.40
CA PHE A 121 -3.05 -3.56 -0.12
C PHE A 121 -4.01 -4.75 -0.14
N PRO A 122 -3.52 -5.99 0.04
CA PRO A 122 -4.42 -7.10 0.27
C PRO A 122 -5.05 -7.00 1.67
N PHE A 123 -6.38 -7.07 1.73
CA PHE A 123 -7.12 -7.23 2.96
C PHE A 123 -7.27 -8.71 3.28
N ASP A 124 -6.75 -9.11 4.42
CA ASP A 124 -6.77 -10.46 4.94
C ASP A 124 -7.78 -10.59 6.08
N TYR A 125 -8.38 -11.76 6.24
CA TYR A 125 -9.15 -12.06 7.44
C TYR A 125 -8.23 -12.14 8.66
N VAL A 126 -8.65 -11.55 9.77
CA VAL A 126 -7.93 -11.55 11.05
C VAL A 126 -8.81 -12.09 12.16
N ASN A 127 -8.22 -12.43 13.31
CA ASN A 127 -8.99 -12.88 14.46
C ASN A 127 -9.92 -11.78 14.96
N ASP A 128 -11.19 -12.13 15.23
CA ASP A 128 -12.19 -11.20 15.77
C ASP A 128 -11.89 -10.79 17.22
N ASP A 129 -11.13 -11.59 17.98
CA ASP A 129 -10.57 -11.17 19.27
C ASP A 129 -9.39 -10.23 19.05
N PHE A 130 -9.58 -8.97 19.42
CA PHE A 130 -8.59 -7.92 19.26
C PHE A 130 -7.26 -8.22 19.97
N THR A 131 -7.28 -8.92 21.12
CA THR A 131 -6.06 -9.27 21.85
C THR A 131 -5.24 -10.32 21.09
N VAL A 132 -5.93 -11.30 20.48
CA VAL A 132 -5.29 -12.32 19.63
C VAL A 132 -4.71 -11.65 18.38
N PHE A 133 -5.52 -10.82 17.69
CA PHE A 133 -5.06 -10.05 16.53
C PHE A 133 -3.80 -9.24 16.86
N GLN A 134 -3.77 -8.48 17.96
CA GLN A 134 -2.60 -7.69 18.33
C GLN A 134 -1.33 -8.54 18.55
N LYS A 135 -1.46 -9.72 19.13
CA LYS A 135 -0.31 -10.65 19.32
C LYS A 135 0.23 -11.14 17.97
N GLU A 136 -0.67 -11.52 17.06
CA GLU A 136 -0.32 -11.98 15.71
C GLU A 136 0.27 -10.85 14.87
N TYR A 137 -0.30 -9.67 14.93
CA TYR A 137 0.22 -8.48 14.26
C TYR A 137 1.63 -8.12 14.74
N LYS A 138 1.89 -8.11 16.04
CA LYS A 138 3.25 -7.91 16.59
C LYS A 138 4.24 -8.96 16.08
N LYS A 139 3.81 -10.22 15.99
CA LYS A 139 4.62 -11.31 15.43
C LYS A 139 4.91 -11.08 13.93
N LEU A 140 3.91 -10.66 13.17
CA LEU A 140 4.08 -10.31 11.76
C LEU A 140 5.07 -9.15 11.59
N LEU A 141 4.91 -8.06 12.36
CA LEU A 141 5.83 -6.92 12.32
C LEU A 141 7.28 -7.33 12.63
N PHE A 142 7.48 -8.22 13.59
CA PHE A 142 8.79 -8.77 13.88
C PHE A 142 9.38 -9.53 12.68
N LEU A 143 8.62 -10.44 12.06
CA LEU A 143 9.06 -11.18 10.87
C LEU A 143 9.33 -10.24 9.68
N ARG A 144 8.47 -9.24 9.48
CA ARG A 144 8.64 -8.21 8.44
C ARG A 144 9.94 -7.43 8.68
N ASN A 145 10.23 -7.03 9.90
CA ASN A 145 11.47 -6.32 10.22
C ASN A 145 12.72 -7.18 9.92
N LEU A 146 12.69 -8.47 10.23
CA LEU A 146 13.77 -9.39 9.83
C LEU A 146 13.87 -9.50 8.31
N PHE A 147 12.73 -9.55 7.62
CA PHE A 147 12.68 -9.67 6.17
C PHE A 147 13.23 -8.44 5.46
N ILE A 148 12.81 -7.22 5.83
CA ILE A 148 13.32 -5.98 5.22
C ILE A 148 14.82 -5.79 5.47
N VAL A 149 15.35 -6.18 6.66
CA VAL A 149 16.79 -6.18 6.94
C VAL A 149 17.52 -7.21 6.06
N LYS A 150 16.93 -8.41 5.87
CA LYS A 150 17.48 -9.44 4.98
C LYS A 150 17.57 -8.93 3.55
N GLN A 151 16.56 -8.21 3.06
CA GLN A 151 16.53 -7.61 1.72
C GLN A 151 17.49 -6.41 1.57
N GLY A 152 18.04 -5.88 2.68
CA GLY A 152 19.03 -4.81 2.66
C GLY A 152 18.47 -3.39 2.76
N PHE A 153 17.17 -3.25 3.05
CA PHE A 153 16.56 -1.94 3.29
C PHE A 153 17.21 -1.22 4.46
N LYS A 154 17.37 0.08 4.37
CA LYS A 154 17.93 0.91 5.43
C LYS A 154 16.86 1.33 6.45
N VAL A 155 17.29 1.64 7.66
CA VAL A 155 16.43 2.29 8.66
C VAL A 155 16.25 3.74 8.27
N LYS A 156 15.04 4.29 8.42
CA LYS A 156 14.78 5.71 8.24
C LYS A 156 15.73 6.55 9.10
N HIS A 157 16.20 7.66 8.56
CA HIS A 157 17.18 8.52 9.24
C HIS A 157 16.69 9.02 10.61
N ASP A 158 15.40 9.32 10.72
CA ASP A 158 14.71 9.82 11.92
C ASP A 158 14.24 8.72 12.88
N ALA A 159 14.55 7.44 12.60
CA ALA A 159 14.14 6.34 13.46
C ALA A 159 14.78 6.44 14.87
N PRO A 160 14.05 6.03 15.93
CA PRO A 160 14.57 6.00 17.29
C PRO A 160 15.87 5.20 17.42
N ILE A 161 16.76 5.60 18.33
CA ILE A 161 18.06 4.95 18.57
C ILE A 161 17.90 3.44 18.84
N ALA A 162 16.90 3.04 19.63
CA ALA A 162 16.62 1.64 19.93
C ALA A 162 16.32 0.82 18.65
N VAL A 163 15.60 1.41 17.68
CA VAL A 163 15.33 0.80 16.38
C VAL A 163 16.60 0.67 15.56
N LYS A 164 17.47 1.69 15.57
CA LYS A 164 18.77 1.63 14.86
C LYS A 164 19.69 0.56 15.44
N ILE A 165 19.72 0.41 16.78
CA ILE A 165 20.51 -0.63 17.44
C ILE A 165 19.98 -2.02 17.10
N SER A 166 18.67 -2.25 17.21
CA SER A 166 18.06 -3.55 16.88
C SER A 166 18.28 -3.91 15.40
N TYR A 167 18.17 -2.94 14.50
CA TYR A 167 18.49 -3.11 13.09
C TYR A 167 19.95 -3.55 12.87
N SER A 168 20.90 -2.88 13.53
CA SER A 168 22.33 -3.22 13.43
C SER A 168 22.62 -4.65 13.91
N MET A 169 21.99 -5.07 15.01
CA MET A 169 22.11 -6.45 15.52
C MET A 169 21.58 -7.48 14.51
N VAL A 170 20.38 -7.26 13.96
CA VAL A 170 19.80 -8.15 12.95
C VAL A 170 20.64 -8.17 11.67
N ARG A 171 21.23 -7.03 11.29
CA ARG A 171 22.13 -6.93 10.13
C ARG A 171 23.36 -7.82 10.26
N CYS A 172 23.92 -7.98 11.45
CA CYS A 172 25.06 -8.88 11.69
C CYS A 172 24.72 -10.34 11.39
N ILE A 173 23.48 -10.77 11.65
CA ILE A 173 23.03 -12.15 11.45
C ILE A 173 22.24 -12.34 10.14
N ARG A 174 22.11 -11.33 9.29
CA ARG A 174 21.28 -11.38 8.06
C ARG A 174 21.67 -12.53 7.13
N GLY A 175 22.95 -12.94 7.12
CA GLY A 175 23.43 -14.06 6.34
C GLY A 175 22.79 -15.39 6.70
N LEU A 176 22.40 -15.56 7.97
CA LEU A 176 21.74 -16.76 8.51
C LEU A 176 20.21 -16.77 8.23
N LEU A 177 19.63 -15.64 7.83
CA LEU A 177 18.20 -15.52 7.57
C LEU A 177 17.88 -15.98 6.15
N SER A 178 16.86 -16.81 6.01
CA SER A 178 16.30 -17.22 4.72
C SER A 178 15.14 -16.28 4.35
N ALA A 179 15.25 -15.53 3.27
CA ALA A 179 14.17 -14.67 2.78
C ALA A 179 12.90 -15.48 2.45
N SER A 180 13.05 -16.64 1.81
CA SER A 180 11.93 -17.53 1.48
C SER A 180 11.23 -18.05 2.74
N SER A 181 11.99 -18.46 3.78
CA SER A 181 11.40 -18.91 5.05
C SER A 181 10.65 -17.79 5.76
N LEU A 182 11.19 -16.57 5.79
CA LEU A 182 10.53 -15.42 6.41
C LEU A 182 9.24 -15.06 5.65
N LYS A 183 9.31 -15.01 4.32
CA LYS A 183 8.15 -14.78 3.45
C LYS A 183 7.04 -15.80 3.71
N ASN A 184 7.36 -17.11 3.69
CA ASN A 184 6.37 -18.16 3.92
C ASN A 184 5.73 -18.06 5.33
N LYS A 185 6.51 -17.69 6.36
CA LYS A 185 5.98 -17.47 7.72
C LYS A 185 5.05 -16.26 7.78
N MET A 186 5.39 -15.16 7.08
CA MET A 186 4.52 -13.98 6.99
C MET A 186 3.23 -14.31 6.25
N MET A 187 3.32 -14.94 5.07
CA MET A 187 2.13 -15.35 4.30
C MET A 187 1.22 -16.23 5.14
N LYS A 188 1.77 -17.26 5.80
CA LYS A 188 0.98 -18.16 6.68
C LYS A 188 0.30 -17.41 7.84
N LEU A 189 0.86 -16.30 8.32
CA LEU A 189 0.20 -15.47 9.33
C LEU A 189 -0.90 -14.60 8.73
N MET A 190 -0.64 -13.97 7.58
CA MET A 190 -1.58 -13.08 6.92
C MET A 190 -2.82 -13.82 6.43
N THR A 191 -2.65 -15.02 5.86
CA THR A 191 -3.74 -15.83 5.30
C THR A 191 -4.29 -16.88 6.29
N LYS A 192 -3.99 -16.75 7.59
CA LYS A 192 -4.33 -17.75 8.61
C LYS A 192 -5.83 -18.02 8.72
N TYR A 193 -6.65 -17.04 8.44
CA TYR A 193 -8.11 -17.09 8.62
C TYR A 193 -8.88 -17.14 7.30
N ASP A 194 -8.21 -17.36 6.17
CA ASP A 194 -8.87 -17.41 4.86
C ASP A 194 -9.93 -18.52 4.76
N ASP A 195 -9.65 -19.68 5.34
CA ASP A 195 -10.61 -20.80 5.36
C ASP A 195 -11.81 -20.57 6.28
N THR A 196 -11.59 -19.89 7.42
CA THR A 196 -12.64 -19.65 8.43
C THR A 196 -13.47 -18.41 8.13
N LYS A 197 -12.92 -17.48 7.32
CA LYS A 197 -13.58 -16.22 6.92
C LYS A 197 -14.21 -15.49 8.10
N THR A 198 -13.37 -15.12 9.07
CA THR A 198 -13.77 -14.32 10.25
C THR A 198 -14.53 -13.05 9.86
N ASN A 199 -15.09 -12.31 10.82
CA ASN A 199 -15.88 -11.11 10.53
C ASN A 199 -15.02 -9.85 10.34
N THR A 200 -13.74 -9.91 10.71
CA THR A 200 -12.84 -8.74 10.68
C THR A 200 -11.75 -8.92 9.63
N MET A 201 -11.46 -7.85 8.90
CA MET A 201 -10.42 -7.79 7.86
C MET A 201 -9.41 -6.68 8.16
N PHE A 202 -8.18 -6.85 7.66
CA PHE A 202 -7.09 -5.91 7.90
C PHE A 202 -6.08 -5.87 6.73
N PRO A 203 -5.67 -4.67 6.25
CA PRO A 203 -4.64 -4.52 5.22
C PRO A 203 -3.25 -4.48 5.86
N TYR A 204 -2.56 -5.61 5.89
CA TYR A 204 -1.21 -5.63 6.43
C TYR A 204 -0.25 -4.73 5.59
N GLY A 205 0.55 -3.94 6.28
CA GLY A 205 1.49 -2.99 5.65
C GLY A 205 1.01 -1.55 5.63
N CYS A 206 -0.25 -1.29 5.94
CA CYS A 206 -0.82 0.06 6.04
C CYS A 206 -0.17 0.93 7.13
N ALA A 207 -0.30 2.25 6.99
CA ALA A 207 0.28 3.22 7.90
C ALA A 207 -0.50 3.38 9.21
N TRP A 208 -1.83 3.20 9.19
CA TRP A 208 -2.73 3.51 10.30
C TRP A 208 -2.92 2.39 11.31
N LYS A 209 -2.18 1.27 11.12
CA LYS A 209 -2.19 0.12 12.04
C LYS A 209 -3.63 -0.38 12.29
N GLU A 210 -3.93 -0.73 13.55
CA GLU A 210 -5.23 -1.27 13.97
C GLU A 210 -6.44 -0.39 13.68
N LYS A 211 -6.25 0.88 13.31
CA LYS A 211 -7.35 1.75 12.89
C LYS A 211 -7.94 1.38 11.52
N GLU A 212 -7.20 0.61 10.74
CA GLU A 212 -7.64 0.08 9.44
C GLU A 212 -8.47 -1.21 9.56
N LEU A 213 -8.73 -1.70 10.78
CA LEU A 213 -9.66 -2.82 10.97
C LEU A 213 -11.05 -2.46 10.47
N ILE A 214 -11.60 -3.30 9.62
CA ILE A 214 -12.93 -3.14 9.05
C ILE A 214 -13.69 -4.47 9.13
N SER A 215 -15.00 -4.44 9.27
CA SER A 215 -15.78 -5.67 9.17
C SER A 215 -15.84 -6.15 7.71
N LYS A 216 -15.97 -7.46 7.54
CA LYS A 216 -16.13 -8.08 6.22
C LYS A 216 -17.31 -7.45 5.46
N ASP A 217 -18.46 -7.27 6.13
CA ASP A 217 -19.64 -6.72 5.49
C ASP A 217 -19.43 -5.28 5.03
N GLU A 218 -18.73 -4.46 5.84
CA GLU A 218 -18.38 -3.08 5.47
C GLU A 218 -17.37 -3.04 4.33
N PHE A 219 -16.43 -4.01 4.27
CA PHE A 219 -15.44 -4.07 3.18
C PHE A 219 -16.10 -4.30 1.82
N PHE A 220 -17.06 -5.22 1.73
CA PHE A 220 -17.73 -5.54 0.46
C PHE A 220 -18.89 -4.61 0.12
N ASP A 221 -19.38 -3.80 1.06
CA ASP A 221 -20.43 -2.81 0.79
C ASP A 221 -19.81 -1.48 0.35
N THR A 222 -19.74 -1.27 -0.95
CA THR A 222 -19.12 -0.10 -1.56
C THR A 222 -20.10 0.76 -2.36
N ILE A 223 -19.71 2.01 -2.53
CA ILE A 223 -20.38 2.96 -3.45
C ILE A 223 -19.33 3.57 -4.38
N ARG A 224 -19.76 4.01 -5.56
CA ARG A 224 -18.88 4.75 -6.46
C ARG A 224 -19.04 6.26 -6.28
N VAL A 225 -17.93 6.96 -6.12
CA VAL A 225 -17.85 8.42 -5.94
C VAL A 225 -16.92 9.05 -6.98
N ASP A 226 -16.96 10.36 -7.10
CA ASP A 226 -16.07 11.09 -8.02
C ASP A 226 -14.64 11.17 -7.47
N PHE A 227 -13.65 10.93 -8.34
CA PHE A 227 -12.23 11.14 -8.08
C PHE A 227 -11.52 11.53 -9.38
N GLU A 228 -11.09 12.80 -9.52
CA GLU A 228 -10.41 13.30 -10.71
C GLU A 228 -11.12 12.93 -12.03
N GLY A 229 -12.44 13.13 -12.07
CA GLY A 229 -13.28 12.81 -13.23
C GLY A 229 -13.59 11.33 -13.45
N ARG A 230 -13.17 10.44 -12.55
CA ARG A 230 -13.44 9.00 -12.56
C ARG A 230 -14.49 8.65 -11.51
N LYS A 231 -15.14 7.49 -11.66
CA LYS A 231 -16.02 6.90 -10.65
C LYS A 231 -15.28 5.75 -9.95
N VAL A 232 -14.81 5.99 -8.73
CA VAL A 232 -14.03 5.02 -7.96
C VAL A 232 -14.83 4.43 -6.80
N PRO A 233 -14.61 3.16 -6.42
CA PRO A 233 -15.29 2.57 -5.27
C PRO A 233 -14.65 3.00 -3.96
N VAL A 234 -15.49 3.35 -2.98
CA VAL A 234 -15.14 3.59 -1.58
C VAL A 234 -16.09 2.80 -0.69
N PHE A 235 -15.73 2.53 0.56
CA PHE A 235 -16.64 1.91 1.52
C PHE A 235 -17.91 2.75 1.66
N ARG A 236 -19.10 2.11 1.65
CA ARG A 236 -20.35 2.84 1.95
C ARG A 236 -20.31 3.44 3.34
N SER A 237 -19.65 2.75 4.27
CA SER A 237 -19.40 3.21 5.64
C SER A 237 -18.19 4.17 5.76
N TYR A 238 -17.85 4.90 4.69
CA TYR A 238 -16.68 5.79 4.66
C TYR A 238 -16.61 6.77 5.82
N ASP A 239 -17.75 7.24 6.33
CA ASP A 239 -17.79 8.17 7.46
C ASP A 239 -17.21 7.53 8.74
N LYS A 240 -17.62 6.30 9.05
CA LYS A 240 -17.07 5.51 10.17
C LYS A 240 -15.59 5.22 9.96
N TYR A 241 -15.21 4.78 8.74
CA TYR A 241 -13.84 4.46 8.38
C TYR A 241 -12.93 5.69 8.50
N LEU A 242 -13.27 6.81 7.86
CA LEU A 242 -12.46 8.03 7.90
C LEU A 242 -12.42 8.67 9.30
N THR A 243 -13.50 8.58 10.06
CA THR A 243 -13.52 9.02 11.47
C THR A 243 -12.55 8.20 12.33
N SER A 244 -12.43 6.89 12.08
CA SER A 244 -11.47 6.05 12.82
C SER A 244 -10.03 6.49 12.56
N LEU A 245 -9.70 6.83 11.32
CA LEU A 245 -8.34 7.23 10.90
C LEU A 245 -8.00 8.67 11.34
N TYR A 246 -8.87 9.61 10.98
CA TYR A 246 -8.57 11.05 10.99
C TYR A 246 -9.37 11.86 12.01
N LYS A 247 -10.37 11.27 12.70
CA LYS A 247 -11.31 11.95 13.58
C LYS A 247 -12.18 12.95 12.81
N ASP A 248 -12.01 14.24 12.99
CA ASP A 248 -12.66 15.25 12.17
C ASP A 248 -11.96 15.35 10.81
N TYR A 249 -12.33 14.43 9.90
CA TYR A 249 -11.68 14.32 8.58
C TYR A 249 -12.16 15.39 7.60
N MET A 250 -13.31 16.02 7.85
CA MET A 250 -13.82 17.08 6.97
C MET A 250 -13.10 18.40 7.15
N THR A 251 -12.51 18.66 8.31
CA THR A 251 -11.71 19.87 8.58
C THR A 251 -10.26 19.63 8.12
N PRO A 252 -9.76 20.35 7.10
CA PRO A 252 -8.37 20.23 6.70
C PRO A 252 -7.39 20.60 7.83
N PRO A 253 -6.24 19.93 7.94
CA PRO A 253 -5.25 20.27 8.94
C PRO A 253 -4.69 21.69 8.71
N PRO A 254 -4.07 22.33 9.72
CA PRO A 254 -3.36 23.59 9.57
C PRO A 254 -2.36 23.56 8.40
N ILE A 255 -2.12 24.69 7.75
CA ILE A 255 -1.30 24.78 6.53
C ILE A 255 0.11 24.21 6.74
N GLU A 256 0.71 24.46 7.89
CA GLU A 256 2.04 23.98 8.27
C GLU A 256 2.15 22.45 8.41
N LYS A 257 1.03 21.75 8.45
CA LYS A 257 0.93 20.27 8.47
C LYS A 257 0.57 19.67 7.12
N ARG A 258 0.38 20.52 6.09
CA ARG A 258 0.03 20.09 4.73
C ARG A 258 1.31 19.86 3.94
N ASN A 259 1.77 18.64 3.91
CA ASN A 259 2.96 18.23 3.16
C ASN A 259 2.69 16.92 2.42
N SER A 260 3.41 16.72 1.34
CA SER A 260 3.45 15.43 0.65
C SER A 260 4.06 14.35 1.56
N GLY A 261 3.64 13.10 1.37
CA GLY A 261 4.15 11.95 2.12
C GLY A 261 5.57 11.58 1.75
N HIS A 262 5.97 11.85 0.50
CA HIS A 262 7.23 11.42 -0.10
C HIS A 262 8.14 12.60 -0.48
N ASP A 263 9.42 12.29 -0.72
CA ASP A 263 10.39 13.28 -1.21
C ASP A 263 10.29 13.42 -2.73
N LEU A 264 9.65 14.49 -3.18
CA LEU A 264 9.42 14.77 -4.60
C LEU A 264 10.64 15.31 -5.36
N ARG A 265 11.75 15.63 -4.69
CA ARG A 265 12.94 16.28 -5.31
C ARG A 265 13.63 15.42 -6.36
N ASN A 266 13.49 14.11 -6.28
CA ASN A 266 14.17 13.17 -7.15
C ASN A 266 13.22 12.41 -8.11
N VAL A 267 11.97 12.85 -8.23
CA VAL A 267 11.01 12.24 -9.16
C VAL A 267 11.45 12.53 -10.59
N LYS A 268 11.51 11.48 -11.43
CA LYS A 268 11.74 11.62 -12.87
C LYS A 268 10.58 11.01 -13.61
N PHE A 269 10.06 11.77 -14.54
CA PHE A 269 8.99 11.36 -15.43
C PHE A 269 9.57 10.82 -16.73
N ASP A 270 8.78 10.02 -17.44
CA ASP A 270 9.11 9.60 -18.80
C ASP A 270 9.43 10.82 -19.67
N LYS A 271 10.39 10.67 -20.57
CA LYS A 271 10.66 11.75 -21.54
C LYS A 271 9.41 11.87 -22.41
N GLU A 272 8.79 13.03 -22.40
CA GLU A 272 7.78 13.39 -23.38
C GLU A 272 8.44 13.25 -24.76
N ASN A 273 7.87 12.36 -25.62
CA ASN A 273 8.27 12.24 -27.00
C ASN A 273 7.80 13.48 -27.80
#